data_affa1fd31ddb55891ace9e07fee3772c
#
_entry.id   affa1fd31ddb55891ace9e07fee3772c
#
_cell.length_a   1.000
_cell.length_b   1.000
_cell.length_c   1.000
_cell.angle_alpha   90.00
_cell.angle_beta   90.00
_cell.angle_gamma   90.00
#
_symmetry.space_group_name_H-M   'P 1'
#
loop_
_entity.id
_entity.type
_entity.pdbx_description
1 polymer ?
#
loop_
_entity_poly.entity_id
_entity_poly.type
_entity_poly.pdbx_seq_one_letter_code
_entity_poly.pdbx_strand_id
1 'polypeptide(L)'
;MNELELKYGCNPNQKPARVFMKDGGDLPFTVLNGKPGYINLLDAFNSFPLVRELKEATGLPAAASFKHGSPAGAALGLPLDEVDKQIYFVEPDEALSPIACAYIRARGADRLCSYGDWAALSDECDAATAEYLKGEVSDGIIAPSFSEEALAILKTKKGGKYNIVQMDPAYIPAPQEQKDVFGVTFEQGRNNCKIDESLLANIVTENKNLPDDAKRDMIVSLITLKYTQSNSVCYAKDGQTIGVGAGQQSRIHCTRLAGSKADNWYLRRHPKVLALPFVDGIRRPDRDNAIDVYISDECDDVLADGAWQRVFKERPEPLTVQERKDWVARQSGVTVGSDAFFPFGDNVERARKSGVTYIAEPGGSIRDDNVIETANKYGITMAFTGQRLFHH
;
A
#
# COMPACT_ATOMS: atom_id res chain seq x y z
N MET A 1 23.82 1.78 20.21
CA MET A 1 22.90 1.06 21.15
C MET A 1 22.68 -0.32 20.58
N ASN A 2 23.01 -1.37 21.29
CA ASN A 2 22.93 -2.75 20.79
C ASN A 2 21.60 -3.47 21.12
N GLU A 3 20.74 -2.87 21.93
CA GLU A 3 19.47 -3.42 22.37
C GLU A 3 18.46 -2.33 22.71
N LEU A 4 17.17 -2.59 22.45
CA LEU A 4 16.04 -1.73 22.84
C LEU A 4 15.01 -2.59 23.58
N GLU A 5 14.80 -2.31 24.87
CA GLU A 5 13.73 -2.92 25.65
C GLU A 5 12.37 -2.40 25.22
N LEU A 6 11.39 -3.31 25.10
CA LEU A 6 10.01 -3.01 24.73
C LEU A 6 9.07 -3.27 25.89
N LYS A 7 7.97 -2.54 25.94
CA LYS A 7 6.97 -2.69 27.00
C LYS A 7 6.37 -4.10 27.06
N TYR A 8 6.16 -4.73 25.90
CA TYR A 8 5.67 -6.10 25.66
C TYR A 8 5.86 -6.47 24.19
N GLY A 9 5.68 -7.72 23.83
CA GLY A 9 5.71 -8.22 22.46
C GLY A 9 4.46 -7.85 21.65
N CYS A 10 3.93 -8.79 20.86
CA CYS A 10 2.68 -8.55 20.11
C CYS A 10 1.49 -8.26 21.04
N ASN A 11 1.46 -8.91 22.21
CA ASN A 11 0.37 -8.76 23.18
C ASN A 11 0.90 -8.37 24.55
N PRO A 12 0.09 -7.70 25.42
CA PRO A 12 0.52 -7.22 26.72
C PRO A 12 1.05 -8.30 27.69
N ASN A 13 0.64 -9.57 27.53
CA ASN A 13 1.10 -10.71 28.31
C ASN A 13 2.44 -11.29 27.82
N GLN A 14 2.90 -10.90 26.64
CA GLN A 14 4.17 -11.39 26.07
C GLN A 14 5.35 -10.55 26.57
N LYS A 15 5.86 -10.91 27.76
CA LYS A 15 6.98 -10.27 28.44
C LYS A 15 7.98 -11.31 28.93
N PRO A 16 9.30 -10.97 28.95
CA PRO A 16 9.92 -9.73 28.47
C PRO A 16 9.89 -9.59 26.95
N ALA A 17 10.14 -8.36 26.42
CA ALA A 17 10.25 -8.10 25.00
C ALA A 17 11.39 -7.11 24.73
N ARG A 18 12.16 -7.36 23.67
CA ARG A 18 13.27 -6.51 23.23
C ARG A 18 13.58 -6.67 21.75
N VAL A 19 14.29 -5.72 21.20
CA VAL A 19 14.88 -5.76 19.86
C VAL A 19 16.40 -5.65 20.00
N PHE A 20 17.14 -6.49 19.34
CA PHE A 20 18.62 -6.54 19.39
C PHE A 20 19.20 -7.16 18.13
N MET A 21 20.49 -6.91 17.87
CA MET A 21 21.22 -7.55 16.79
C MET A 21 21.79 -8.90 17.25
N LYS A 22 21.58 -9.98 16.48
CA LYS A 22 22.07 -11.34 16.83
C LYS A 22 23.60 -11.43 16.95
N ASP A 23 24.32 -10.62 16.18
CA ASP A 23 25.78 -10.54 16.20
C ASP A 23 26.33 -9.66 17.36
N GLY A 24 25.44 -9.07 18.16
CA GLY A 24 25.78 -8.17 19.26
C GLY A 24 26.18 -6.76 18.82
N GLY A 25 26.05 -6.45 17.53
CA GLY A 25 26.31 -5.12 16.98
C GLY A 25 25.30 -4.06 17.40
N ASP A 26 25.53 -2.83 17.00
CA ASP A 26 24.58 -1.74 17.22
C ASP A 26 23.34 -1.90 16.34
N LEU A 27 22.20 -1.44 16.85
CA LEU A 27 20.96 -1.38 16.11
C LEU A 27 21.11 -0.42 14.92
N PRO A 28 20.67 -0.78 13.70
CA PRO A 28 20.83 0.03 12.50
C PRO A 28 19.82 1.18 12.40
N PHE A 29 19.22 1.56 13.52
CA PHE A 29 18.23 2.64 13.60
C PHE A 29 18.32 3.40 14.91
N THR A 30 17.77 4.61 14.91
CA THR A 30 17.65 5.46 16.09
C THR A 30 16.20 5.89 16.27
N VAL A 31 15.68 5.78 17.50
CA VAL A 31 14.37 6.34 17.85
C VAL A 31 14.58 7.81 18.21
N LEU A 32 14.13 8.72 17.33
CA LEU A 32 14.26 10.16 17.53
C LEU A 32 13.18 10.75 18.43
N ASN A 33 12.02 10.09 18.49
CA ASN A 33 10.89 10.48 19.34
C ASN A 33 9.95 9.28 19.58
N GLY A 34 9.20 9.33 20.68
CA GLY A 34 8.22 8.32 21.03
C GLY A 34 8.82 7.08 21.71
N LYS A 35 8.03 6.03 21.75
CA LYS A 35 8.39 4.69 22.27
C LYS A 35 7.70 3.65 21.41
N PRO A 36 8.24 3.31 20.25
CA PRO A 36 7.63 2.33 19.35
C PRO A 36 7.55 0.96 20.02
N GLY A 37 6.40 0.32 19.90
CA GLY A 37 6.20 -1.04 20.39
C GLY A 37 6.67 -2.09 19.38
N TYR A 38 6.53 -3.36 19.77
CA TYR A 38 6.95 -4.52 19.00
C TYR A 38 6.33 -4.54 17.58
N ILE A 39 4.99 -4.36 17.49
CA ILE A 39 4.28 -4.35 16.21
C ILE A 39 4.70 -3.14 15.35
N ASN A 40 4.91 -1.97 15.96
CA ASN A 40 5.36 -0.79 15.25
C ASN A 40 6.72 -1.00 14.57
N LEU A 41 7.65 -1.66 15.26
CA LEU A 41 8.97 -1.96 14.71
C LEU A 41 8.92 -3.05 13.64
N LEU A 42 8.02 -4.03 13.74
CA LEU A 42 7.77 -4.98 12.66
C LEU A 42 7.29 -4.26 11.39
N ASP A 43 6.33 -3.34 11.52
CA ASP A 43 5.85 -2.53 10.39
C ASP A 43 6.98 -1.67 9.82
N ALA A 44 7.79 -1.02 10.68
CA ALA A 44 8.94 -0.22 10.27
C ALA A 44 9.96 -1.00 9.43
N PHE A 45 10.33 -2.20 9.89
CA PHE A 45 11.40 -2.97 9.25
C PHE A 45 10.92 -3.81 8.04
N ASN A 46 9.61 -4.01 7.88
CA ASN A 46 9.04 -4.55 6.66
C ASN A 46 8.77 -3.48 5.60
N SER A 47 8.43 -2.26 6.02
CA SER A 47 8.12 -1.16 5.09
C SER A 47 9.35 -0.45 4.53
N PHE A 48 10.42 -0.30 5.33
CA PHE A 48 11.62 0.42 4.86
C PHE A 48 12.33 -0.25 3.67
N PRO A 49 12.57 -1.58 3.66
CA PRO A 49 13.16 -2.23 2.49
C PRO A 49 12.25 -2.13 1.25
N LEU A 50 10.93 -2.14 1.39
CA LEU A 50 10.00 -1.94 0.28
C LEU A 50 10.22 -0.60 -0.41
N VAL A 51 10.24 0.50 0.34
CA VAL A 51 10.42 1.83 -0.25
C VAL A 51 11.82 2.05 -0.82
N ARG A 52 12.85 1.44 -0.22
CA ARG A 52 14.21 1.43 -0.74
C ARG A 52 14.29 0.71 -2.09
N GLU A 53 13.71 -0.48 -2.22
CA GLU A 53 13.67 -1.23 -3.48
C GLU A 53 12.87 -0.49 -4.56
N LEU A 54 11.75 0.14 -4.22
CA LEU A 54 10.99 0.97 -5.17
C LEU A 54 11.84 2.11 -5.73
N LYS A 55 12.58 2.81 -4.87
CA LYS A 55 13.49 3.88 -5.29
C LYS A 55 14.62 3.33 -6.15
N GLU A 56 15.24 2.22 -5.76
CA GLU A 56 16.31 1.58 -6.52
C GLU A 56 15.86 1.13 -7.92
N ALA A 57 14.65 0.58 -8.02
CA ALA A 57 14.10 0.09 -9.29
C ALA A 57 13.64 1.19 -10.24
N THR A 58 13.17 2.33 -9.72
CA THR A 58 12.51 3.37 -10.53
C THR A 58 13.28 4.69 -10.59
N GLY A 59 14.24 4.91 -9.70
CA GLY A 59 14.95 6.19 -9.55
C GLY A 59 14.11 7.31 -8.94
N LEU A 60 12.87 7.04 -8.54
CA LEU A 60 11.94 8.02 -7.97
C LEU A 60 11.83 7.87 -6.45
N PRO A 61 11.62 8.97 -5.71
CA PRO A 61 11.22 8.87 -4.30
C PRO A 61 10.00 7.97 -4.13
N ALA A 62 9.99 7.18 -3.07
CA ALA A 62 8.93 6.21 -2.81
C ALA A 62 8.49 6.23 -1.34
N ALA A 63 7.24 5.89 -1.10
CA ALA A 63 6.68 5.76 0.23
C ALA A 63 5.73 4.58 0.35
N ALA A 64 5.51 4.13 1.58
CA ALA A 64 4.52 3.11 1.90
C ALA A 64 3.73 3.48 3.16
N SER A 65 2.49 3.03 3.21
CA SER A 65 1.63 3.01 4.38
C SER A 65 1.47 1.56 4.80
N PHE A 66 1.93 1.23 6.00
CA PHE A 66 2.01 -0.15 6.49
C PHE A 66 1.12 -0.35 7.71
N LYS A 67 0.52 -1.53 7.82
CA LYS A 67 -0.26 -1.89 9.00
C LYS A 67 -0.38 -3.41 9.10
N HIS A 68 -0.20 -3.93 10.32
CA HIS A 68 -0.31 -5.36 10.60
C HIS A 68 0.60 -6.23 9.73
N GLY A 69 1.84 -5.78 9.49
CA GLY A 69 2.85 -6.54 8.76
C GLY A 69 2.68 -6.59 7.24
N SER A 70 1.79 -5.76 6.68
CA SER A 70 1.58 -5.69 5.22
C SER A 70 1.32 -4.24 4.78
N PRO A 71 1.64 -3.88 3.52
CA PRO A 71 1.32 -2.56 3.00
C PRO A 71 -0.19 -2.40 2.78
N ALA A 72 -0.77 -1.33 3.31
CA ALA A 72 -2.06 -0.82 2.86
C ALA A 72 -1.93 -0.17 1.49
N GLY A 73 -0.76 0.41 1.22
CA GLY A 73 -0.40 0.97 -0.07
C GLY A 73 1.07 1.36 -0.15
N ALA A 74 1.54 1.50 -1.39
CA ALA A 74 2.88 1.99 -1.73
C ALA A 74 2.81 2.83 -3.01
N ALA A 75 3.68 3.82 -3.15
CA ALA A 75 3.65 4.71 -4.31
C ALA A 75 4.98 5.41 -4.55
N LEU A 76 5.13 5.89 -5.78
CA LEU A 76 6.22 6.73 -6.25
C LEU A 76 5.85 8.21 -6.17
N GLY A 77 6.86 9.06 -6.08
CA GLY A 77 6.72 10.51 -5.96
C GLY A 77 6.35 11.21 -7.26
N LEU A 78 5.24 10.77 -7.89
CA LEU A 78 4.65 11.44 -9.04
C LEU A 78 3.71 12.55 -8.60
N PRO A 79 3.58 13.64 -9.36
CA PRO A 79 2.67 14.74 -9.03
C PRO A 79 1.22 14.28 -8.86
N LEU A 80 0.48 14.97 -8.00
CA LEU A 80 -0.96 14.81 -7.84
C LEU A 80 -1.70 15.69 -8.85
N ASP A 81 -2.72 15.15 -9.50
CA ASP A 81 -3.67 15.95 -10.25
C ASP A 81 -4.71 16.63 -9.33
N GLU A 82 -5.60 17.43 -9.90
CA GLU A 82 -6.66 18.16 -9.16
C GLU A 82 -7.60 17.20 -8.41
N VAL A 83 -7.95 16.07 -9.02
CA VAL A 83 -8.83 15.06 -8.43
C VAL A 83 -8.10 14.32 -7.31
N ASP A 84 -6.83 13.96 -7.52
CA ASP A 84 -5.98 13.37 -6.47
C ASP A 84 -5.90 14.29 -5.25
N LYS A 85 -5.64 15.59 -5.45
CA LYS A 85 -5.61 16.56 -4.35
C LYS A 85 -6.93 16.55 -3.58
N GLN A 86 -8.06 16.58 -4.28
CA GLN A 86 -9.37 16.59 -3.63
C GLN A 86 -9.66 15.32 -2.82
N ILE A 87 -9.41 14.14 -3.38
CA ILE A 87 -9.69 12.85 -2.71
C ILE A 87 -8.72 12.55 -1.57
N TYR A 88 -7.52 13.15 -1.59
CA TYR A 88 -6.51 12.97 -0.55
C TYR A 88 -6.44 14.13 0.44
N PHE A 89 -7.40 15.06 0.36
CA PHE A 89 -7.56 16.21 1.28
C PHE A 89 -6.33 17.13 1.30
N VAL A 90 -5.78 17.39 0.12
CA VAL A 90 -4.70 18.35 -0.13
C VAL A 90 -5.31 19.64 -0.67
N GLU A 91 -4.87 20.78 -0.15
CA GLU A 91 -5.33 22.05 -0.65
C GLU A 91 -4.83 22.31 -2.09
N PRO A 92 -5.64 22.96 -2.96
CA PRO A 92 -5.27 23.14 -4.37
C PRO A 92 -3.91 23.81 -4.58
N ASP A 93 -3.59 24.81 -3.77
CA ASP A 93 -2.36 25.61 -3.89
C ASP A 93 -1.20 25.08 -3.03
N GLU A 94 -1.37 23.94 -2.38
CA GLU A 94 -0.33 23.34 -1.54
C GLU A 94 0.84 22.84 -2.39
N ALA A 95 2.04 23.36 -2.07
CA ALA A 95 3.27 22.93 -2.71
C ALA A 95 3.77 21.63 -2.09
N LEU A 96 3.79 20.57 -2.88
CA LEU A 96 4.22 19.24 -2.44
C LEU A 96 5.55 18.87 -3.05
N SER A 97 6.43 18.32 -2.23
CA SER A 97 7.65 17.66 -2.70
C SER A 97 7.32 16.27 -3.31
N PRO A 98 8.24 15.68 -4.11
CA PRO A 98 8.04 14.33 -4.61
C PRO A 98 7.85 13.29 -3.51
N ILE A 99 8.56 13.41 -2.37
CA ILE A 99 8.40 12.45 -1.26
C ILE A 99 7.05 12.64 -0.53
N ALA A 100 6.55 13.86 -0.43
CA ALA A 100 5.19 14.13 0.07
C ALA A 100 4.13 13.50 -0.87
N CYS A 101 4.26 13.70 -2.19
CA CYS A 101 3.39 13.07 -3.17
C CYS A 101 3.40 11.54 -3.06
N ALA A 102 4.58 10.93 -2.86
CA ALA A 102 4.70 9.48 -2.67
C ALA A 102 3.90 9.00 -1.46
N TYR A 103 4.04 9.65 -0.30
CA TYR A 103 3.31 9.25 0.91
C TYR A 103 1.79 9.48 0.79
N ILE A 104 1.38 10.63 0.24
CA ILE A 104 -0.03 10.94 0.02
C ILE A 104 -0.69 9.86 -0.86
N ARG A 105 -0.04 9.46 -1.96
CA ARG A 105 -0.50 8.41 -2.86
C ARG A 105 -0.49 7.03 -2.21
N ALA A 106 0.57 6.68 -1.48
CA ALA A 106 0.68 5.41 -0.78
C ALA A 106 -0.46 5.23 0.25
N ARG A 107 -0.69 6.25 1.07
CA ARG A 107 -1.80 6.28 2.02
C ARG A 107 -3.16 6.31 1.32
N GLY A 108 -3.23 6.99 0.18
CA GLY A 108 -4.41 7.14 -0.65
C GLY A 108 -4.88 5.86 -1.33
N ALA A 109 -4.04 4.84 -1.43
CA ALA A 109 -4.41 3.53 -2.00
C ALA A 109 -5.60 2.88 -1.26
N ASP A 110 -5.59 2.96 0.07
CA ASP A 110 -6.66 2.49 0.94
C ASP A 110 -6.66 3.32 2.23
N ARG A 111 -7.45 4.38 2.25
CA ARG A 111 -7.47 5.33 3.36
C ARG A 111 -8.01 4.73 4.66
N LEU A 112 -8.88 3.72 4.59
CA LEU A 112 -9.38 3.03 5.79
C LEU A 112 -8.32 2.11 6.39
N CYS A 113 -7.66 1.30 5.57
CA CYS A 113 -6.57 0.44 6.04
C CYS A 113 -5.37 1.26 6.55
N SER A 114 -5.18 2.47 6.03
CA SER A 114 -4.12 3.39 6.47
C SER A 114 -4.44 4.15 7.77
N TYR A 115 -5.62 3.99 8.35
CA TYR A 115 -5.94 4.58 9.65
C TYR A 115 -5.08 3.95 10.76
N GLY A 116 -4.19 4.74 11.35
CA GLY A 116 -3.21 4.25 12.32
C GLY A 116 -2.04 3.51 11.68
N ASP A 117 -1.63 3.92 10.49
CA ASP A 117 -0.52 3.32 9.75
C ASP A 117 0.86 3.58 10.37
N TRP A 118 1.83 2.85 9.83
CA TRP A 118 3.25 3.17 9.90
C TRP A 118 3.71 3.68 8.54
N ALA A 119 4.14 4.94 8.50
CA ALA A 119 4.67 5.57 7.30
C ALA A 119 6.12 5.17 7.06
N ALA A 120 6.50 4.85 5.82
CA ALA A 120 7.89 4.63 5.42
C ALA A 120 8.24 5.48 4.22
N LEU A 121 9.42 6.08 4.25
CA LEU A 121 9.93 6.95 3.20
C LEU A 121 11.30 6.46 2.72
N SER A 122 11.54 6.52 1.40
CA SER A 122 12.83 6.17 0.80
C SER A 122 13.86 7.30 0.90
N ASP A 123 13.41 8.52 1.17
CA ASP A 123 14.18 9.76 1.20
C ASP A 123 13.97 10.53 2.50
N GLU A 124 14.66 11.65 2.65
CA GLU A 124 14.47 12.55 3.77
C GLU A 124 13.01 12.97 3.91
N CYS A 125 12.48 12.87 5.13
CA CYS A 125 11.18 13.45 5.47
C CYS A 125 11.33 14.96 5.54
N ASP A 126 10.67 15.69 4.64
CA ASP A 126 10.64 17.13 4.61
C ASP A 126 9.42 17.73 5.30
N ALA A 127 9.38 19.07 5.37
CA ALA A 127 8.30 19.80 6.03
C ALA A 127 6.93 19.55 5.39
N ALA A 128 6.84 19.47 4.05
CA ALA A 128 5.59 19.21 3.34
C ALA A 128 5.00 17.84 3.70
N THR A 129 5.84 16.80 3.73
CA THR A 129 5.45 15.45 4.18
C THR A 129 4.98 15.46 5.63
N ALA A 130 5.72 16.14 6.50
CA ALA A 130 5.40 16.23 7.93
C ALA A 130 4.07 16.97 8.21
N GLU A 131 3.80 18.06 7.51
CA GLU A 131 2.53 18.79 7.64
C GLU A 131 1.32 17.96 7.18
N TYR A 132 1.43 17.26 6.04
CA TYR A 132 0.37 16.35 5.61
C TYR A 132 0.13 15.25 6.65
N LEU A 133 1.22 14.59 7.10
CA LEU A 133 1.16 13.50 8.07
C LEU A 133 0.61 13.95 9.43
N LYS A 134 0.85 15.19 9.84
CA LYS A 134 0.31 15.78 11.07
C LYS A 134 -1.22 15.75 11.11
N GLY A 135 -1.88 15.96 9.97
CA GLY A 135 -3.32 15.89 9.83
C GLY A 135 -3.92 14.49 9.79
N GLU A 136 -3.10 13.45 9.67
CA GLU A 136 -3.55 12.06 9.54
C GLU A 136 -3.46 11.28 10.87
N VAL A 137 -4.25 10.23 11.03
CA VAL A 137 -4.11 9.27 12.14
C VAL A 137 -3.06 8.24 11.72
N SER A 138 -1.87 8.34 12.31
CA SER A 138 -0.71 7.50 12.04
C SER A 138 -0.01 7.13 13.36
N ASP A 139 0.63 5.97 13.44
CA ASP A 139 1.30 5.49 14.64
C ASP A 139 2.78 5.83 14.69
N GLY A 140 3.41 5.96 13.55
CA GLY A 140 4.82 6.31 13.46
C GLY A 140 5.31 6.44 12.04
N ILE A 141 6.58 6.79 11.92
CA ILE A 141 7.28 6.97 10.65
C ILE A 141 8.71 6.44 10.74
N ILE A 142 9.17 5.85 9.63
CA ILE A 142 10.57 5.51 9.39
C ILE A 142 11.08 6.17 8.11
N ALA A 143 12.25 6.80 8.18
CA ALA A 143 12.92 7.43 7.05
C ALA A 143 14.44 7.38 7.24
N PRO A 144 15.25 7.56 6.17
CA PRO A 144 16.71 7.63 6.29
C PRO A 144 17.19 8.90 7.00
N SER A 145 16.45 9.99 6.87
CA SER A 145 16.70 11.27 7.55
C SER A 145 15.44 12.11 7.67
N PHE A 146 15.53 13.18 8.43
CA PHE A 146 14.45 14.15 8.67
C PHE A 146 15.04 15.55 8.65
N SER A 147 14.40 16.49 7.96
CA SER A 147 14.76 17.90 8.10
C SER A 147 14.45 18.39 9.52
N GLU A 148 15.13 19.43 9.97
CA GLU A 148 14.89 20.03 11.31
C GLU A 148 13.44 20.49 11.44
N GLU A 149 12.89 21.08 10.38
CA GLU A 149 11.51 21.54 10.35
C GLU A 149 10.51 20.38 10.42
N ALA A 150 10.72 19.29 9.65
CA ALA A 150 9.90 18.08 9.73
C ALA A 150 9.90 17.46 11.13
N LEU A 151 11.07 17.38 11.78
CA LEU A 151 11.17 16.89 13.15
C LEU A 151 10.40 17.77 14.13
N ALA A 152 10.50 19.09 13.99
CA ALA A 152 9.77 20.03 14.85
C ALA A 152 8.26 19.82 14.73
N ILE A 153 7.74 19.66 13.49
CA ILE A 153 6.33 19.42 13.22
C ILE A 153 5.89 18.07 13.81
N LEU A 154 6.59 16.99 13.48
CA LEU A 154 6.20 15.63 13.88
C LEU A 154 6.27 15.42 15.40
N LYS A 155 7.20 16.06 16.09
CA LYS A 155 7.30 16.00 17.56
C LYS A 155 6.10 16.61 18.27
N THR A 156 5.29 17.45 17.63
CA THR A 156 4.04 17.97 18.20
C THR A 156 2.88 16.96 18.14
N LYS A 157 2.96 15.98 17.25
CA LYS A 157 1.90 15.00 16.99
C LYS A 157 1.69 14.08 18.18
N LYS A 158 0.43 13.62 18.40
CA LYS A 158 0.05 12.75 19.53
C LYS A 158 0.48 13.29 20.91
N GLY A 159 0.44 14.61 21.09
CA GLY A 159 0.87 15.25 22.35
C GLY A 159 2.34 14.98 22.65
N GLY A 160 3.20 14.97 21.64
CA GLY A 160 4.64 14.75 21.77
C GLY A 160 5.07 13.27 21.79
N LYS A 161 4.17 12.33 21.53
CA LYS A 161 4.43 10.89 21.63
C LYS A 161 4.45 10.17 20.28
N TYR A 162 4.45 10.89 19.18
CA TYR A 162 4.51 10.27 17.85
C TYR A 162 5.85 9.53 17.67
N ASN A 163 5.80 8.32 17.13
CA ASN A 163 6.99 7.51 16.95
C ASN A 163 7.76 7.96 15.71
N ILE A 164 9.02 8.34 15.86
CA ILE A 164 9.91 8.76 14.77
C ILE A 164 11.16 7.90 14.82
N VAL A 165 11.39 7.12 13.77
CA VAL A 165 12.53 6.22 13.63
C VAL A 165 13.38 6.64 12.44
N GLN A 166 14.66 6.86 12.68
CA GLN A 166 15.67 7.07 11.64
C GLN A 166 16.40 5.78 11.37
N MET A 167 16.40 5.33 10.12
CA MET A 167 17.11 4.13 9.67
C MET A 167 18.44 4.50 9.05
N ASP A 168 19.49 3.74 9.33
CA ASP A 168 20.75 3.85 8.59
C ASP A 168 20.53 3.37 7.14
N PRO A 169 20.63 4.27 6.14
CA PRO A 169 20.41 3.90 4.75
C PRO A 169 21.51 2.98 4.20
N ALA A 170 22.67 2.94 4.82
CA ALA A 170 23.80 2.08 4.42
C ALA A 170 23.68 0.66 4.99
N TYR A 171 22.74 0.41 5.92
CA TYR A 171 22.61 -0.89 6.54
C TYR A 171 22.16 -1.96 5.51
N ILE A 172 22.95 -3.03 5.47
CA ILE A 172 22.66 -4.23 4.68
C ILE A 172 22.46 -5.40 5.67
N PRO A 173 21.26 -6.01 5.71
CA PRO A 173 21.02 -7.14 6.60
C PRO A 173 21.84 -8.37 6.19
N ALA A 174 22.04 -9.30 7.13
CA ALA A 174 22.72 -10.56 6.86
C ALA A 174 22.09 -11.32 5.68
N PRO A 175 22.87 -12.09 4.91
CA PRO A 175 22.35 -12.83 3.74
C PRO A 175 21.39 -13.96 4.11
N GLN A 176 21.40 -14.39 5.36
CA GLN A 176 20.50 -15.41 5.91
C GLN A 176 19.58 -14.80 6.94
N GLU A 177 18.35 -15.30 6.97
CA GLU A 177 17.34 -14.94 7.97
C GLU A 177 16.80 -16.17 8.68
N GLN A 178 16.40 -16.01 9.93
CA GLN A 178 15.89 -17.06 10.79
C GLN A 178 14.55 -16.66 11.38
N LYS A 179 13.66 -17.64 11.51
CA LYS A 179 12.36 -17.51 12.16
C LYS A 179 12.11 -18.70 13.07
N ASP A 180 11.74 -18.43 14.32
CA ASP A 180 11.40 -19.46 15.31
C ASP A 180 9.89 -19.70 15.34
N VAL A 181 9.48 -20.94 15.15
CA VAL A 181 8.09 -21.38 15.24
C VAL A 181 8.04 -22.61 16.14
N PHE A 182 7.31 -22.54 17.22
CA PHE A 182 7.15 -23.61 18.20
C PHE A 182 8.49 -24.20 18.70
N GLY A 183 9.50 -23.34 18.87
CA GLY A 183 10.84 -23.75 19.33
C GLY A 183 11.73 -24.38 18.24
N VAL A 184 11.24 -24.47 16.99
CA VAL A 184 12.02 -24.89 15.82
C VAL A 184 12.46 -23.66 15.04
N THR A 185 13.77 -23.56 14.80
CA THR A 185 14.34 -22.47 14.00
C THR A 185 14.34 -22.86 12.52
N PHE A 186 13.71 -22.04 11.71
CA PHE A 186 13.79 -22.09 10.25
C PHE A 186 14.86 -21.09 9.80
N GLU A 187 15.74 -21.53 8.90
CA GLU A 187 16.77 -20.69 8.30
C GLU A 187 16.65 -20.74 6.78
N GLN A 188 16.76 -19.58 6.14
CA GLN A 188 16.75 -19.47 4.68
C GLN A 188 17.64 -18.29 4.24
N GLY A 189 18.01 -18.30 2.94
CA GLY A 189 18.57 -17.11 2.32
C GLY A 189 17.53 -15.99 2.29
N ARG A 190 17.97 -14.76 2.54
CA ARG A 190 17.11 -13.59 2.42
C ARG A 190 16.61 -13.45 0.99
N ASN A 191 15.34 -13.08 0.82
CA ASN A 191 14.79 -12.81 -0.51
C ASN A 191 15.42 -11.53 -1.10
N ASN A 192 16.49 -11.72 -1.86
CA ASN A 192 17.22 -10.66 -2.58
C ASN A 192 16.90 -10.63 -4.07
N CYS A 193 15.80 -11.29 -4.50
CA CYS A 193 15.34 -11.21 -5.88
C CYS A 193 15.15 -9.75 -6.29
N LYS A 194 15.90 -9.35 -7.31
CA LYS A 194 15.81 -8.01 -7.87
C LYS A 194 14.61 -7.95 -8.82
N ILE A 195 13.72 -6.99 -8.57
CA ILE A 195 12.53 -6.77 -9.39
C ILE A 195 12.79 -5.55 -10.29
N ASP A 196 12.99 -5.81 -11.57
CA ASP A 196 13.19 -4.81 -12.61
C ASP A 196 12.52 -5.24 -13.93
N GLU A 197 12.69 -4.45 -14.98
CA GLU A 197 12.06 -4.72 -16.28
C GLU A 197 12.45 -6.06 -16.90
N SER A 198 13.59 -6.65 -16.52
CA SER A 198 14.03 -7.94 -17.06
C SER A 198 13.06 -9.08 -16.72
N LEU A 199 12.37 -8.99 -15.56
CA LEU A 199 11.33 -9.94 -15.17
C LEU A 199 10.08 -9.87 -16.05
N LEU A 200 9.87 -8.79 -16.78
CA LEU A 200 8.70 -8.54 -17.62
C LEU A 200 8.94 -8.93 -19.09
N ALA A 201 10.11 -9.46 -19.43
CA ALA A 201 10.51 -9.77 -20.82
C ALA A 201 9.70 -10.92 -21.44
N ASN A 202 9.22 -11.86 -20.64
CA ASN A 202 8.49 -13.03 -21.14
C ASN A 202 6.98 -12.77 -21.24
N ILE A 203 6.55 -12.04 -22.27
CA ILE A 203 5.12 -11.80 -22.52
C ILE A 203 4.53 -13.03 -23.23
N VAL A 204 3.58 -13.68 -22.56
CA VAL A 204 3.00 -14.98 -23.00
C VAL A 204 1.70 -14.84 -23.80
N THR A 205 1.02 -13.69 -23.74
CA THR A 205 -0.23 -13.43 -24.49
C THR A 205 0.02 -12.99 -25.94
N GLU A 206 -1.04 -12.97 -26.76
CA GLU A 206 -1.00 -12.49 -28.15
C GLU A 206 -0.67 -10.99 -28.23
N ASN A 207 -1.32 -10.19 -27.37
CA ASN A 207 -0.99 -8.78 -27.22
C ASN A 207 0.38 -8.65 -26.55
N LYS A 208 1.34 -8.05 -27.25
CA LYS A 208 2.72 -7.82 -26.78
C LYS A 208 2.98 -6.39 -26.35
N ASN A 209 1.98 -5.51 -26.43
CA ASN A 209 2.15 -4.10 -26.11
C ASN A 209 2.25 -3.92 -24.57
N LEU A 210 3.41 -3.49 -24.11
CA LEU A 210 3.66 -3.19 -22.71
C LEU A 210 4.37 -1.83 -22.62
N PRO A 211 3.64 -0.72 -22.49
CA PRO A 211 4.20 0.61 -22.40
C PRO A 211 4.95 0.84 -21.08
N ASP A 212 5.82 1.84 -21.05
CA ASP A 212 6.73 2.08 -19.91
C ASP A 212 6.00 2.44 -18.61
N ASP A 213 4.86 3.11 -18.68
CA ASP A 213 4.01 3.37 -17.53
C ASP A 213 3.43 2.08 -16.94
N ALA A 214 3.01 1.14 -17.78
CA ALA A 214 2.55 -0.17 -17.34
C ALA A 214 3.68 -1.03 -16.75
N LYS A 215 4.90 -0.99 -17.34
CA LYS A 215 6.07 -1.67 -16.75
C LYS A 215 6.39 -1.11 -15.37
N ARG A 216 6.42 0.22 -15.23
CA ARG A 216 6.62 0.89 -13.95
C ARG A 216 5.57 0.41 -12.92
N ASP A 217 4.30 0.37 -13.29
CA ASP A 217 3.21 -0.02 -12.39
C ASP A 217 3.26 -1.53 -12.06
N MET A 218 3.71 -2.38 -12.98
CA MET A 218 4.04 -3.79 -12.69
C MET A 218 5.15 -3.92 -11.65
N ILE A 219 6.23 -3.13 -11.78
CA ILE A 219 7.35 -3.11 -10.82
C ILE A 219 6.85 -2.66 -9.44
N VAL A 220 6.05 -1.60 -9.37
CA VAL A 220 5.42 -1.13 -8.11
C VAL A 220 4.59 -2.24 -7.48
N SER A 221 3.76 -2.93 -8.27
CA SER A 221 2.94 -4.04 -7.81
C SER A 221 3.79 -5.20 -7.26
N LEU A 222 4.78 -5.67 -8.03
CA LEU A 222 5.60 -6.83 -7.66
C LEU A 222 6.50 -6.56 -6.45
N ILE A 223 7.10 -5.37 -6.33
CA ILE A 223 7.88 -4.99 -5.14
C ILE A 223 6.96 -4.90 -3.92
N THR A 224 5.76 -4.35 -4.06
CA THR A 224 4.78 -4.33 -2.97
C THR A 224 4.44 -5.74 -2.49
N LEU A 225 4.23 -6.68 -3.43
CA LEU A 225 3.91 -8.08 -3.11
C LEU A 225 5.05 -8.80 -2.39
N LYS A 226 6.31 -8.49 -2.70
CA LYS A 226 7.48 -9.07 -2.02
C LYS A 226 7.46 -8.83 -0.50
N TYR A 227 6.75 -7.80 -0.03
CA TYR A 227 6.60 -7.42 1.38
C TYR A 227 5.16 -7.57 1.88
N THR A 228 4.30 -8.26 1.15
CA THR A 228 2.90 -8.50 1.50
C THR A 228 2.68 -9.95 1.87
N GLN A 229 2.04 -10.20 3.00
CA GLN A 229 1.75 -11.56 3.45
C GLN A 229 0.95 -12.36 2.43
N SER A 230 1.43 -13.53 2.08
CA SER A 230 0.82 -14.42 1.08
C SER A 230 -0.46 -15.13 1.58
N ASN A 231 -1.35 -15.53 0.66
CA ASN A 231 -1.35 -15.16 -0.75
C ASN A 231 -1.61 -13.68 -0.90
N SER A 232 -0.94 -13.05 -1.87
CA SER A 232 -1.11 -11.63 -2.11
C SER A 232 -1.30 -11.29 -3.60
N VAL A 233 -2.12 -10.28 -3.85
CA VAL A 233 -2.41 -9.70 -5.18
C VAL A 233 -2.45 -8.19 -5.04
N CYS A 234 -1.86 -7.48 -5.98
CA CYS A 234 -1.77 -6.03 -5.95
C CYS A 234 -2.17 -5.42 -7.29
N TYR A 235 -3.14 -4.51 -7.24
CA TYR A 235 -3.53 -3.66 -8.37
C TYR A 235 -2.77 -2.35 -8.27
N ALA A 236 -2.21 -1.89 -9.39
CA ALA A 236 -1.44 -0.65 -9.47
C ALA A 236 -1.83 0.17 -10.70
N LYS A 237 -1.71 1.49 -10.59
CA LYS A 237 -1.95 2.45 -11.65
C LYS A 237 -1.23 3.76 -11.34
N ASP A 238 -0.68 4.39 -12.37
CA ASP A 238 -0.06 5.72 -12.29
C ASP A 238 1.01 5.84 -11.18
N GLY A 239 1.85 4.80 -11.03
CA GLY A 239 2.95 4.78 -10.07
C GLY A 239 2.54 4.54 -8.62
N GLN A 240 1.31 4.05 -8.37
CA GLN A 240 0.84 3.71 -7.03
C GLN A 240 0.04 2.42 -7.01
N THR A 241 0.02 1.74 -5.88
CA THR A 241 -0.95 0.67 -5.62
C THR A 241 -2.34 1.29 -5.43
N ILE A 242 -3.37 0.60 -5.91
CA ILE A 242 -4.76 1.03 -5.77
C ILE A 242 -5.64 -0.01 -5.07
N GLY A 243 -5.08 -1.20 -4.83
CA GLY A 243 -5.74 -2.24 -4.05
C GLY A 243 -4.78 -3.38 -3.77
N VAL A 244 -4.53 -3.65 -2.49
CA VAL A 244 -3.67 -4.75 -2.00
C VAL A 244 -4.52 -5.75 -1.26
N GLY A 245 -4.51 -7.00 -1.71
CA GLY A 245 -5.06 -8.15 -0.99
C GLY A 245 -3.93 -8.95 -0.36
N ALA A 246 -4.04 -9.27 0.92
CA ALA A 246 -3.01 -9.93 1.70
C ALA A 246 -3.58 -11.09 2.52
N GLY A 247 -2.76 -12.12 2.79
CA GLY A 247 -3.04 -13.16 3.77
C GLY A 247 -4.22 -14.08 3.47
N GLN A 248 -4.62 -14.22 2.20
CA GLN A 248 -5.75 -15.07 1.83
C GLN A 248 -5.30 -16.51 1.49
N GLN A 249 -6.03 -17.53 1.95
CA GLN A 249 -5.73 -18.93 1.64
C GLN A 249 -6.09 -19.31 0.20
N SER A 250 -7.00 -18.58 -0.44
CA SER A 250 -7.40 -18.78 -1.83
C SER A 250 -6.95 -17.65 -2.72
N ARG A 251 -6.31 -17.97 -3.87
CA ARG A 251 -5.87 -16.98 -4.85
C ARG A 251 -7.04 -16.12 -5.36
N ILE A 252 -8.14 -16.74 -5.72
CA ILE A 252 -9.31 -16.01 -6.22
C ILE A 252 -9.93 -15.08 -5.16
N HIS A 253 -9.94 -15.46 -3.87
CA HIS A 253 -10.40 -14.58 -2.81
C HIS A 253 -9.47 -13.38 -2.66
N CYS A 254 -8.17 -13.58 -2.80
CA CYS A 254 -7.19 -12.51 -2.78
C CYS A 254 -7.38 -11.53 -3.94
N THR A 255 -7.56 -12.06 -5.17
CA THR A 255 -7.83 -11.26 -6.36
C THR A 255 -9.13 -10.46 -6.24
N ARG A 256 -10.17 -11.06 -5.64
CA ARG A 256 -11.44 -10.34 -5.36
C ARG A 256 -11.27 -9.23 -4.34
N LEU A 257 -10.58 -9.50 -3.24
CA LEU A 257 -10.33 -8.51 -2.19
C LEU A 257 -9.55 -7.31 -2.73
N ALA A 258 -8.41 -7.57 -3.38
CA ALA A 258 -7.59 -6.52 -3.98
C ALA A 258 -8.37 -5.73 -5.04
N GLY A 259 -9.14 -6.42 -5.89
CA GLY A 259 -9.96 -5.79 -6.92
C GLY A 259 -11.09 -4.94 -6.35
N SER A 260 -11.73 -5.35 -5.25
CA SER A 260 -12.74 -4.54 -4.57
C SER A 260 -12.17 -3.25 -4.00
N LYS A 261 -10.95 -3.31 -3.44
CA LYS A 261 -10.22 -2.10 -3.00
C LYS A 261 -9.86 -1.17 -4.17
N ALA A 262 -9.43 -1.73 -5.30
CA ALA A 262 -9.16 -0.96 -6.52
C ALA A 262 -10.42 -0.28 -7.07
N ASP A 263 -11.56 -0.97 -7.03
CA ASP A 263 -12.87 -0.43 -7.41
C ASP A 263 -13.24 0.74 -6.48
N ASN A 264 -13.07 0.60 -5.16
CA ASN A 264 -13.32 1.66 -4.18
C ASN A 264 -12.41 2.87 -4.39
N TRP A 265 -11.11 2.65 -4.68
CA TRP A 265 -10.18 3.73 -5.02
C TRP A 265 -10.68 4.54 -6.22
N TYR A 266 -11.21 3.88 -7.26
CA TYR A 266 -11.76 4.54 -8.44
C TYR A 266 -13.12 5.21 -8.17
N LEU A 267 -13.98 4.60 -7.36
CA LEU A 267 -15.28 5.16 -6.95
C LEU A 267 -15.14 6.45 -6.16
N ARG A 268 -14.06 6.62 -5.39
CA ARG A 268 -13.78 7.90 -4.70
C ARG A 268 -13.63 9.09 -5.65
N ARG A 269 -13.37 8.85 -6.94
CA ARG A 269 -13.31 9.85 -8.03
C ARG A 269 -14.64 10.11 -8.71
N HIS A 270 -15.71 9.45 -8.29
CA HIS A 270 -17.03 9.64 -8.88
C HIS A 270 -17.55 11.05 -8.59
N PRO A 271 -18.16 11.78 -9.59
CA PRO A 271 -18.64 13.15 -9.39
C PRO A 271 -19.57 13.33 -8.18
N LYS A 272 -20.49 12.39 -7.92
CA LYS A 272 -21.32 12.42 -6.71
C LYS A 272 -20.51 12.34 -5.41
N VAL A 273 -19.39 11.60 -5.39
CA VAL A 273 -18.51 11.47 -4.23
C VAL A 273 -17.72 12.76 -4.02
N LEU A 274 -17.20 13.33 -5.11
CA LEU A 274 -16.47 14.60 -5.06
C LEU A 274 -17.37 15.76 -4.61
N ALA A 275 -18.68 15.70 -4.91
CA ALA A 275 -19.66 16.73 -4.56
C ALA A 275 -20.35 16.50 -3.20
N LEU A 276 -19.94 15.52 -2.39
CA LEU A 276 -20.56 15.26 -1.08
C LEU A 276 -20.51 16.49 -0.17
N PRO A 277 -21.69 16.97 0.32
CA PRO A 277 -21.80 18.22 1.08
C PRO A 277 -21.46 18.03 2.55
N PHE A 278 -20.20 17.75 2.88
CA PHE A 278 -19.76 17.53 4.25
C PHE A 278 -20.00 18.74 5.15
N VAL A 279 -20.29 18.48 6.44
CA VAL A 279 -20.36 19.52 7.46
C VAL A 279 -19.01 20.20 7.66
N ASP A 280 -19.01 21.48 8.03
CA ASP A 280 -17.78 22.22 8.27
C ASP A 280 -17.01 21.61 9.46
N GLY A 281 -15.69 21.51 9.30
CA GLY A 281 -14.82 20.97 10.33
C GLY A 281 -14.88 19.46 10.53
N ILE A 282 -15.51 18.70 9.65
CA ILE A 282 -15.49 17.24 9.71
C ILE A 282 -14.03 16.75 9.71
N ARG A 283 -13.71 15.83 10.63
CA ARG A 283 -12.38 15.26 10.69
C ARG A 283 -12.12 14.31 9.51
N ARG A 284 -10.88 14.24 9.04
CA ARG A 284 -10.48 13.36 7.92
C ARG A 284 -10.94 11.89 8.09
N PRO A 285 -10.76 11.23 9.27
CA PRO A 285 -11.23 9.86 9.45
C PRO A 285 -12.75 9.70 9.33
N ASP A 286 -13.51 10.64 9.85
CA ASP A 286 -14.99 10.59 9.79
C ASP A 286 -15.46 10.78 8.34
N ARG A 287 -14.79 11.66 7.59
CA ARG A 287 -15.02 11.87 6.16
C ARG A 287 -14.67 10.62 5.35
N ASP A 288 -13.51 10.00 5.60
CA ASP A 288 -13.10 8.76 4.92
C ASP A 288 -14.09 7.62 5.16
N ASN A 289 -14.52 7.44 6.41
CA ASN A 289 -15.50 6.42 6.77
C ASN A 289 -16.86 6.67 6.08
N ALA A 290 -17.32 7.90 6.05
CA ALA A 290 -18.57 8.26 5.38
C ALA A 290 -18.51 8.01 3.86
N ILE A 291 -17.39 8.32 3.22
CA ILE A 291 -17.18 8.03 1.79
C ILE A 291 -17.19 6.53 1.56
N ASP A 292 -16.50 5.75 2.39
CA ASP A 292 -16.43 4.30 2.25
C ASP A 292 -17.80 3.65 2.31
N VAL A 293 -18.60 4.01 3.30
CA VAL A 293 -20.00 3.53 3.42
C VAL A 293 -20.85 4.01 2.23
N TYR A 294 -20.71 5.30 1.83
CA TYR A 294 -21.50 5.86 0.72
C TYR A 294 -21.25 5.18 -0.62
N ILE A 295 -20.00 4.74 -0.89
CA ILE A 295 -19.66 4.04 -2.14
C ILE A 295 -19.93 2.53 -2.09
N SER A 296 -20.29 1.98 -0.92
CA SER A 296 -20.53 0.55 -0.70
C SER A 296 -22.00 0.15 -0.98
N ASP A 297 -22.30 -1.13 -0.83
CA ASP A 297 -23.66 -1.65 -0.86
C ASP A 297 -24.47 -1.23 0.40
N GLU A 298 -23.81 -0.71 1.42
CA GLU A 298 -24.37 -0.25 2.71
C GLU A 298 -24.61 1.27 2.71
N CYS A 299 -24.73 1.89 1.52
CA CYS A 299 -24.92 3.34 1.35
C CYS A 299 -26.08 3.89 2.20
N ASP A 300 -27.13 3.11 2.40
CA ASP A 300 -28.28 3.51 3.20
C ASP A 300 -27.94 3.77 4.67
N ASP A 301 -26.89 3.15 5.21
CA ASP A 301 -26.49 3.33 6.62
C ASP A 301 -26.02 4.76 6.90
N VAL A 302 -25.23 5.36 6.00
CA VAL A 302 -24.78 6.75 6.15
C VAL A 302 -25.85 7.76 5.75
N LEU A 303 -26.85 7.34 4.97
CA LEU A 303 -27.96 8.17 4.51
C LEU A 303 -29.23 8.06 5.40
N ALA A 304 -29.22 7.20 6.41
CA ALA A 304 -30.32 7.03 7.35
C ALA A 304 -30.55 8.31 8.17
N ASP A 305 -31.82 8.53 8.58
CA ASP A 305 -32.18 9.62 9.46
C ASP A 305 -31.44 9.50 10.82
N GLY A 306 -30.87 10.62 11.27
CA GLY A 306 -30.01 10.66 12.46
C GLY A 306 -28.55 10.31 12.20
N ALA A 307 -28.21 9.68 11.05
CA ALA A 307 -26.84 9.42 10.64
C ALA A 307 -26.31 10.50 9.70
N TRP A 308 -27.00 10.81 8.60
CA TRP A 308 -26.53 11.74 7.61
C TRP A 308 -26.31 13.17 8.14
N GLN A 309 -27.17 13.63 9.09
CA GLN A 309 -27.06 14.95 9.70
C GLN A 309 -25.76 15.19 10.47
N ARG A 310 -25.08 14.13 10.88
CA ARG A 310 -23.77 14.21 11.57
C ARG A 310 -22.61 14.43 10.62
N VAL A 311 -22.81 14.13 9.34
CA VAL A 311 -21.74 14.06 8.34
C VAL A 311 -21.95 15.06 7.22
N PHE A 312 -23.19 15.26 6.78
CA PHE A 312 -23.54 16.10 5.64
C PHE A 312 -24.41 17.32 6.05
N LYS A 313 -24.28 18.43 5.32
CA LYS A 313 -25.10 19.63 5.46
C LYS A 313 -26.54 19.41 4.97
N GLU A 314 -26.68 18.56 3.96
CA GLU A 314 -27.92 18.09 3.38
C GLU A 314 -27.79 16.63 2.98
N ARG A 315 -28.92 15.92 2.91
CA ARG A 315 -28.90 14.48 2.56
C ARG A 315 -28.51 14.31 1.08
N PRO A 316 -27.36 13.68 0.78
CA PRO A 316 -26.98 13.42 -0.60
C PRO A 316 -27.90 12.38 -1.27
N GLU A 317 -28.03 12.47 -2.58
CA GLU A 317 -28.62 11.39 -3.38
C GLU A 317 -27.73 10.14 -3.30
N PRO A 318 -28.31 8.93 -3.18
CA PRO A 318 -27.53 7.70 -3.09
C PRO A 318 -26.78 7.43 -4.40
N LEU A 319 -25.63 6.80 -4.26
CA LEU A 319 -24.88 6.26 -5.40
C LEU A 319 -25.40 4.85 -5.70
N THR A 320 -26.20 4.72 -6.75
CA THR A 320 -26.88 3.46 -7.09
C THR A 320 -25.89 2.38 -7.53
N VAL A 321 -26.29 1.12 -7.41
CA VAL A 321 -25.51 -0.04 -7.88
C VAL A 321 -25.15 0.09 -9.37
N GLN A 322 -26.09 0.60 -10.18
CA GLN A 322 -25.83 0.77 -11.62
C GLN A 322 -24.80 1.88 -11.88
N GLU A 323 -24.91 3.03 -11.22
CA GLU A 323 -23.94 4.11 -11.35
C GLU A 323 -22.53 3.66 -10.95
N ARG A 324 -22.40 2.89 -9.85
CA ARG A 324 -21.11 2.32 -9.43
C ARG A 324 -20.53 1.38 -10.49
N LYS A 325 -21.33 0.46 -11.04
CA LYS A 325 -20.91 -0.45 -12.12
C LYS A 325 -20.48 0.29 -13.37
N ASP A 326 -21.26 1.27 -13.80
CA ASP A 326 -20.99 2.07 -15.00
C ASP A 326 -19.72 2.92 -14.83
N TRP A 327 -19.47 3.40 -13.61
CA TRP A 327 -18.25 4.15 -13.33
C TRP A 327 -17.02 3.25 -13.34
N VAL A 328 -17.04 2.14 -12.61
CA VAL A 328 -15.93 1.18 -12.55
C VAL A 328 -15.62 0.62 -13.94
N ALA A 329 -16.63 0.40 -14.78
CA ALA A 329 -16.44 -0.08 -16.17
C ALA A 329 -15.66 0.89 -17.06
N ARG A 330 -15.50 2.16 -16.69
CA ARG A 330 -14.69 3.17 -17.40
C ARG A 330 -13.21 3.08 -17.06
N GLN A 331 -12.85 2.38 -15.99
CA GLN A 331 -11.46 2.22 -15.59
C GLN A 331 -10.71 1.33 -16.59
N SER A 332 -9.51 1.74 -16.95
CA SER A 332 -8.62 1.02 -17.86
C SER A 332 -7.16 1.30 -17.54
N GLY A 333 -6.25 0.56 -18.17
CA GLY A 333 -4.81 0.73 -17.97
C GLY A 333 -4.33 0.31 -16.59
N VAL A 334 -5.13 -0.45 -15.86
CA VAL A 334 -4.73 -0.99 -14.54
C VAL A 334 -3.82 -2.18 -14.73
N THR A 335 -2.81 -2.26 -13.88
CA THR A 335 -1.88 -3.38 -13.78
C THR A 335 -2.24 -4.25 -12.58
N VAL A 336 -2.13 -5.56 -12.68
CA VAL A 336 -2.21 -6.48 -11.54
C VAL A 336 -0.98 -7.37 -11.48
N GLY A 337 -0.40 -7.45 -10.28
CA GLY A 337 0.64 -8.42 -9.93
C GLY A 337 0.10 -9.51 -9.00
N SER A 338 0.69 -10.69 -9.06
CA SER A 338 0.42 -11.81 -8.15
C SER A 338 1.71 -12.42 -7.64
N ASP A 339 1.78 -12.73 -6.35
CA ASP A 339 2.96 -13.33 -5.71
C ASP A 339 3.18 -14.80 -6.09
N ALA A 340 2.17 -15.45 -6.70
CA ALA A 340 2.25 -16.78 -7.30
C ALA A 340 1.33 -16.89 -8.52
N PHE A 341 1.38 -18.02 -9.22
CA PHE A 341 0.59 -18.25 -10.43
C PHE A 341 -0.94 -18.16 -10.19
N PHE A 342 -1.67 -17.78 -11.20
CA PHE A 342 -3.12 -17.90 -11.21
C PHE A 342 -3.52 -19.36 -11.52
N PRO A 343 -4.29 -20.03 -10.64
CA PRO A 343 -4.68 -21.43 -10.87
C PRO A 343 -5.65 -21.60 -12.04
N PHE A 344 -6.47 -20.58 -12.32
CA PHE A 344 -7.53 -20.60 -13.34
C PHE A 344 -7.76 -19.19 -13.91
N GLY A 345 -8.38 -19.13 -15.09
CA GLY A 345 -8.74 -17.88 -15.77
C GLY A 345 -9.74 -17.00 -15.02
N ASP A 346 -10.43 -17.52 -13.98
CA ASP A 346 -11.36 -16.74 -13.14
C ASP A 346 -10.68 -15.55 -12.45
N ASN A 347 -9.38 -15.66 -12.17
CA ASN A 347 -8.59 -14.54 -11.65
C ASN A 347 -8.46 -13.41 -12.69
N VAL A 348 -8.24 -13.76 -13.95
CA VAL A 348 -8.21 -12.82 -15.09
C VAL A 348 -9.59 -12.19 -15.30
N GLU A 349 -10.66 -13.01 -15.26
CA GLU A 349 -12.05 -12.52 -15.37
C GLU A 349 -12.38 -11.50 -14.27
N ARG A 350 -11.92 -11.75 -13.01
CA ARG A 350 -12.10 -10.80 -11.92
C ARG A 350 -11.28 -9.52 -12.13
N ALA A 351 -10.01 -9.68 -12.51
CA ALA A 351 -9.10 -8.54 -12.70
C ALA A 351 -9.60 -7.60 -13.79
N ARG A 352 -10.07 -8.13 -14.91
CA ARG A 352 -10.63 -7.34 -16.02
C ARG A 352 -11.77 -6.42 -15.57
N LYS A 353 -12.63 -6.86 -14.64
CA LYS A 353 -13.77 -6.05 -14.15
C LYS A 353 -13.34 -4.77 -13.44
N SER A 354 -12.11 -4.72 -12.95
CA SER A 354 -11.47 -3.53 -12.33
C SER A 354 -10.55 -2.77 -13.31
N GLY A 355 -10.74 -2.94 -14.63
CA GLY A 355 -10.00 -2.20 -15.65
C GLY A 355 -8.59 -2.70 -15.92
N VAL A 356 -8.25 -3.93 -15.53
CA VAL A 356 -6.92 -4.50 -15.75
C VAL A 356 -6.68 -4.74 -17.25
N THR A 357 -5.56 -4.21 -17.70
CA THR A 357 -5.04 -4.35 -19.07
C THR A 357 -3.71 -5.10 -19.08
N TYR A 358 -3.01 -5.13 -17.94
CA TYR A 358 -1.67 -5.69 -17.81
C TYR A 358 -1.59 -6.60 -16.59
N ILE A 359 -0.96 -7.78 -16.75
CA ILE A 359 -0.80 -8.78 -15.68
C ILE A 359 0.66 -9.21 -15.59
N ALA A 360 1.19 -9.29 -14.36
CA ALA A 360 2.49 -9.89 -14.06
C ALA A 360 2.33 -10.97 -12.99
N GLU A 361 2.71 -12.20 -13.30
CA GLU A 361 2.65 -13.33 -12.37
C GLU A 361 3.71 -14.39 -12.72
N PRO A 362 4.08 -15.31 -11.83
CA PRO A 362 5.20 -16.24 -12.08
C PRO A 362 5.00 -17.20 -13.24
N GLY A 363 3.77 -17.63 -13.54
CA GLY A 363 3.51 -18.80 -14.36
C GLY A 363 3.84 -20.11 -13.62
N GLY A 364 3.73 -21.24 -14.30
CA GLY A 364 4.05 -22.56 -13.78
C GLY A 364 2.85 -23.33 -13.23
N SER A 365 1.63 -22.88 -13.50
CA SER A 365 0.41 -23.66 -13.25
C SER A 365 0.22 -24.73 -14.34
N ILE A 366 -0.36 -25.88 -13.96
CA ILE A 366 -0.84 -26.87 -14.93
C ILE A 366 -1.90 -26.29 -15.88
N ARG A 367 -2.53 -25.19 -15.49
CA ARG A 367 -3.59 -24.52 -16.24
C ARG A 367 -3.18 -23.16 -16.80
N ASP A 368 -1.89 -22.93 -17.03
CA ASP A 368 -1.38 -21.71 -17.67
C ASP A 368 -2.02 -21.47 -19.04
N ASP A 369 -2.33 -22.54 -19.79
CA ASP A 369 -3.06 -22.49 -21.05
C ASP A 369 -4.42 -21.77 -20.91
N ASN A 370 -5.21 -22.13 -19.91
CA ASN A 370 -6.51 -21.52 -19.62
C ASN A 370 -6.39 -20.06 -19.16
N VAL A 371 -5.36 -19.74 -18.39
CA VAL A 371 -5.10 -18.38 -17.92
C VAL A 371 -4.71 -17.48 -19.10
N ILE A 372 -3.80 -17.95 -19.98
CA ILE A 372 -3.37 -17.23 -21.18
C ILE A 372 -4.53 -17.05 -22.16
N GLU A 373 -5.33 -18.09 -22.43
CA GLU A 373 -6.50 -18.02 -23.29
C GLU A 373 -7.51 -16.95 -22.78
N THR A 374 -7.75 -16.93 -21.47
CA THR A 374 -8.64 -15.93 -20.86
C THR A 374 -8.08 -14.53 -21.01
N ALA A 375 -6.78 -14.32 -20.84
CA ALA A 375 -6.14 -13.02 -21.06
C ALA A 375 -6.22 -12.59 -22.53
N ASN A 376 -5.98 -13.50 -23.48
CA ASN A 376 -6.10 -13.23 -24.91
C ASN A 376 -7.52 -12.84 -25.32
N LYS A 377 -8.55 -13.48 -24.76
CA LYS A 377 -9.97 -13.16 -24.98
C LYS A 377 -10.26 -11.68 -24.73
N TYR A 378 -9.55 -11.05 -23.79
CA TYR A 378 -9.74 -9.65 -23.41
C TYR A 378 -8.64 -8.71 -23.91
N GLY A 379 -7.72 -9.18 -24.73
CA GLY A 379 -6.61 -8.39 -25.25
C GLY A 379 -5.62 -7.93 -24.17
N ILE A 380 -5.58 -8.61 -23.03
CA ILE A 380 -4.69 -8.30 -21.91
C ILE A 380 -3.26 -8.71 -22.25
N THR A 381 -2.29 -7.86 -21.93
CA THR A 381 -0.86 -8.20 -21.98
C THR A 381 -0.44 -8.85 -20.68
N MET A 382 0.09 -10.08 -20.75
CA MET A 382 0.54 -10.84 -19.57
C MET A 382 1.99 -11.21 -19.68
N ALA A 383 2.76 -10.91 -18.62
CA ALA A 383 4.15 -11.33 -18.47
C ALA A 383 4.27 -12.44 -17.41
N PHE A 384 4.98 -13.51 -17.72
CA PHE A 384 5.38 -14.53 -16.75
C PHE A 384 6.77 -14.19 -16.22
N THR A 385 6.85 -13.84 -14.93
CA THR A 385 8.10 -13.41 -14.27
C THR A 385 9.02 -14.58 -13.92
N GLY A 386 8.51 -15.80 -13.83
CA GLY A 386 9.24 -16.98 -13.34
C GLY A 386 9.64 -16.90 -11.86
N GLN A 387 9.25 -15.83 -11.14
CA GLN A 387 9.64 -15.60 -9.76
C GLN A 387 8.42 -15.59 -8.82
N ARG A 388 8.37 -16.58 -7.90
CA ARG A 388 7.40 -16.57 -6.80
C ARG A 388 7.88 -15.63 -5.69
N LEU A 389 6.97 -14.81 -5.17
CA LEU A 389 7.26 -13.75 -4.20
C LEU A 389 6.59 -14.00 -2.84
N PHE A 390 6.46 -15.25 -2.41
CA PHE A 390 5.84 -15.57 -1.12
C PHE A 390 6.55 -14.89 0.04
N HIS A 391 5.74 -14.33 0.94
CA HIS A 391 6.16 -13.72 2.19
C HIS A 391 5.33 -14.28 3.35
N HIS A 392 6.00 -14.92 4.31
CA HIS A 392 5.37 -15.57 5.47
C HIS A 392 6.02 -15.17 6.79
#